data_19ad94f6663333bee55fc52ed237ede1
#
_entry.id   19ad94f6663333bee55fc52ed237ede1
#
_cell.length_a   1.000
_cell.length_b   1.000
_cell.length_c   1.000
_cell.angle_alpha   90.00
_cell.angle_beta   90.00
_cell.angle_gamma   90.00
#
_symmetry.space_group_name_H-M   'P 1'
#
loop_
_entity.id
_entity.type
_entity.pdbx_description
1 polymer ?
#
loop_
_entity_poly.entity_id
_entity_poly.type
_entity_poly.pdbx_seq_one_letter_code
_entity_poly.pdbx_strand_id
1 'polypeptide(L)'
;DSVGHVFQGRFKSIVVDREPYLLELCRYVVLNPVRAGLVKKCEGWRWSSYPATLGLGPKPSFLASDWLLGQFGKTPGRARSAFVKFVEDGVRAGSPLEKVRGGIFLGDEKFAADFSRNLAGKRDQLEYPSCQRLADRPPLGEILTDTDNEVLRGQQVLLARSRWGYKLREISEHLQMHRNTVAGIARRAARRQQAGT
;
A
#
# COMPACT_ATOMS: atom_id res chain seq x y z
N ASP A 1 -23.14 -13.50 17.81
CA ASP A 1 -21.90 -14.21 18.17
C ASP A 1 -21.00 -14.25 16.95
N SER A 2 -19.89 -13.48 16.97
CA SER A 2 -18.86 -13.57 15.93
C SER A 2 -17.95 -14.74 16.24
N VAL A 3 -17.94 -15.75 15.39
CA VAL A 3 -17.01 -16.88 15.48
C VAL A 3 -15.81 -16.58 14.58
N GLY A 4 -14.61 -16.53 15.14
CA GLY A 4 -13.38 -16.34 14.40
C GLY A 4 -12.31 -15.54 15.16
N HIS A 5 -11.13 -15.41 14.55
CA HIS A 5 -10.04 -14.59 15.13
C HIS A 5 -10.37 -13.10 15.02
N VAL A 6 -10.08 -12.34 16.09
CA VAL A 6 -10.22 -10.88 16.12
C VAL A 6 -9.38 -10.21 15.04
N PHE A 7 -8.21 -10.77 14.73
CA PHE A 7 -7.33 -10.29 13.68
C PHE A 7 -7.32 -11.28 12.50
N GLN A 8 -7.56 -10.77 11.30
CA GLN A 8 -7.56 -11.56 10.05
C GLN A 8 -6.16 -11.91 9.52
N GLY A 9 -5.14 -11.89 10.35
CA GLY A 9 -3.77 -12.21 9.97
C GLY A 9 -2.75 -11.24 10.57
N ARG A 10 -1.53 -11.25 10.03
CA ARG A 10 -0.44 -10.37 10.48
C ARG A 10 -0.77 -8.91 10.18
N PHE A 11 -0.22 -7.98 10.97
CA PHE A 11 -0.31 -6.55 10.69
C PHE A 11 0.27 -6.22 9.31
N LYS A 12 -0.29 -5.21 8.67
CA LYS A 12 0.23 -4.64 7.43
C LYS A 12 0.78 -3.26 7.74
N SER A 13 2.02 -2.99 7.35
CA SER A 13 2.61 -1.66 7.44
C SER A 13 2.72 -1.03 6.06
N ILE A 14 2.51 0.27 5.99
CA ILE A 14 2.64 1.06 4.77
C ILE A 14 3.64 2.17 5.07
N VAL A 15 4.65 2.29 4.21
CA VAL A 15 5.61 3.39 4.24
C VAL A 15 4.99 4.56 3.49
N VAL A 16 4.88 5.70 4.15
CA VAL A 16 4.18 6.87 3.62
C VAL A 16 5.18 7.97 3.31
N ASP A 17 5.12 8.50 2.10
CA ASP A 17 5.80 9.74 1.77
C ASP A 17 5.14 10.89 2.53
N ARG A 18 5.92 11.51 3.41
CA ARG A 18 5.43 12.45 4.40
C ARG A 18 4.79 13.68 3.75
N GLU A 19 5.48 14.30 2.82
CA GLU A 19 5.08 15.61 2.29
C GLU A 19 3.71 15.57 1.57
N PRO A 20 3.48 14.70 0.57
CA PRO A 20 2.23 14.72 -0.17
C PRO A 20 1.09 13.94 0.49
N TYR A 21 1.39 12.95 1.36
CA TYR A 21 0.36 11.98 1.78
C TYR A 21 0.00 12.02 3.26
N LEU A 22 0.83 12.61 4.12
CA LEU A 22 0.60 12.53 5.58
C LEU A 22 -0.68 13.27 6.00
N LEU A 23 -0.97 14.43 5.42
CA LEU A 23 -2.21 15.17 5.70
C LEU A 23 -3.44 14.40 5.24
N GLU A 24 -3.39 13.82 4.04
CA GLU A 24 -4.47 12.97 3.51
C GLU A 24 -4.72 11.75 4.42
N LEU A 25 -3.65 11.14 4.92
CA LEU A 25 -3.74 10.01 5.83
C LEU A 25 -4.34 10.42 7.19
N CYS A 26 -3.93 11.58 7.74
CA CYS A 26 -4.54 12.13 8.95
C CYS A 26 -6.05 12.35 8.75
N ARG A 27 -6.47 12.95 7.64
CA ARG A 27 -7.87 13.13 7.27
C ARG A 27 -8.60 11.79 7.16
N TYR A 28 -8.00 10.83 6.46
CA TYR A 28 -8.57 9.50 6.28
C TYR A 28 -8.85 8.80 7.62
N VAL A 29 -7.88 8.83 8.54
CA VAL A 29 -8.00 8.17 9.85
C VAL A 29 -9.14 8.76 10.68
N VAL A 30 -9.26 10.09 10.74
CA VAL A 30 -10.31 10.74 11.53
C VAL A 30 -11.70 10.62 10.92
N LEU A 31 -11.78 10.41 9.59
CA LEU A 31 -13.05 10.18 8.88
C LEU A 31 -13.53 8.72 8.90
N ASN A 32 -12.68 7.76 9.25
CA ASN A 32 -13.04 6.34 9.22
C ASN A 32 -14.32 6.00 10.00
N PRO A 33 -14.55 6.51 11.23
CA PRO A 33 -15.79 6.23 11.96
C PRO A 33 -17.04 6.79 11.26
N VAL A 34 -16.92 7.94 10.59
CA VAL A 34 -18.02 8.54 9.81
C VAL A 34 -18.32 7.71 8.57
N ARG A 35 -17.27 7.30 7.83
CA ARG A 35 -17.39 6.45 6.63
C ARG A 35 -17.94 5.06 6.95
N ALA A 36 -17.62 4.55 8.13
CA ALA A 36 -18.17 3.28 8.64
C ALA A 36 -19.61 3.42 9.20
N GLY A 37 -20.19 4.63 9.19
CA GLY A 37 -21.54 4.87 9.71
C GLY A 37 -21.66 4.76 11.23
N LEU A 38 -20.54 4.72 11.97
CA LEU A 38 -20.54 4.58 13.43
C LEU A 38 -20.93 5.89 14.13
N VAL A 39 -20.61 7.03 13.51
CA VAL A 39 -20.99 8.37 13.98
C VAL A 39 -21.36 9.25 12.79
N LYS A 40 -22.16 10.29 13.02
CA LYS A 40 -22.55 11.25 11.98
C LYS A 40 -21.47 12.30 11.69
N LYS A 41 -20.65 12.64 12.70
CA LYS A 41 -19.58 13.64 12.64
C LYS A 41 -18.34 13.15 13.38
N CYS A 42 -17.16 13.62 12.98
CA CYS A 42 -15.88 13.19 13.57
C CYS A 42 -15.77 13.50 15.06
N GLU A 43 -16.40 14.60 15.54
CA GLU A 43 -16.44 15.01 16.94
C GLU A 43 -17.13 13.97 17.84
N GLY A 44 -18.09 13.25 17.30
CA GLY A 44 -18.84 12.22 18.02
C GLY A 44 -18.05 10.95 18.31
N TRP A 45 -16.86 10.77 17.73
CA TRP A 45 -16.04 9.58 17.96
C TRP A 45 -15.00 9.81 19.05
N ARG A 46 -15.31 9.42 20.28
CA ARG A 46 -14.45 9.62 21.48
C ARG A 46 -13.05 8.98 21.40
N TRP A 47 -12.88 7.97 20.55
CA TRP A 47 -11.62 7.22 20.38
C TRP A 47 -10.73 7.80 19.25
N SER A 48 -11.02 9.02 18.80
CA SER A 48 -10.24 9.74 17.80
C SER A 48 -9.39 10.84 18.41
N SER A 49 -8.28 11.16 17.77
CA SER A 49 -7.48 12.36 18.09
C SER A 49 -8.15 13.66 17.64
N TYR A 50 -9.21 13.59 16.83
CA TYR A 50 -9.86 14.76 16.23
C TYR A 50 -10.37 15.78 17.26
N PRO A 51 -11.15 15.40 18.30
CA PRO A 51 -11.60 16.35 19.30
C PRO A 51 -10.42 17.02 20.05
N ALA A 52 -9.40 16.26 20.43
CA ALA A 52 -8.23 16.79 21.12
C ALA A 52 -7.40 17.73 20.22
N THR A 53 -7.31 17.44 18.92
CA THR A 53 -6.65 18.31 17.92
C THR A 53 -7.36 19.65 17.79
N LEU A 54 -8.68 19.67 17.86
CA LEU A 54 -9.48 20.89 17.83
C LEU A 54 -9.53 21.64 19.18
N GLY A 55 -8.96 21.06 20.25
CA GLY A 55 -9.04 21.64 21.61
C GLY A 55 -10.42 21.49 22.25
N LEU A 56 -11.21 20.51 21.82
CA LEU A 56 -12.53 20.18 22.37
C LEU A 56 -12.44 19.19 23.54
N GLY A 57 -11.22 18.79 23.93
CA GLY A 57 -10.96 17.86 25.02
C GLY A 57 -9.49 17.86 25.42
N PRO A 58 -9.11 17.05 26.43
CA PRO A 58 -7.74 16.98 26.90
C PRO A 58 -6.82 16.45 25.80
N LYS A 59 -5.67 17.11 25.64
CA LYS A 59 -4.64 16.72 24.67
C LYS A 59 -3.65 15.76 25.32
N PRO A 60 -3.56 14.49 24.88
CA PRO A 60 -2.52 13.59 25.33
C PRO A 60 -1.12 14.08 24.94
N SER A 61 -0.12 13.84 25.79
CA SER A 61 1.26 14.33 25.60
C SER A 61 1.91 13.79 24.31
N PHE A 62 1.53 12.61 23.86
CA PHE A 62 2.04 11.99 22.62
C PHE A 62 1.41 12.54 21.34
N LEU A 63 0.36 13.38 21.42
CA LEU A 63 -0.35 13.88 20.25
C LEU A 63 0.34 15.13 19.69
N ALA A 64 0.94 15.01 18.52
CA ALA A 64 1.62 16.08 17.80
C ALA A 64 0.66 16.99 16.99
N SER A 65 -0.42 17.47 17.65
CA SER A 65 -1.42 18.31 16.98
C SER A 65 -0.90 19.66 16.51
N ASP A 66 0.15 20.18 17.16
CA ASP A 66 0.71 21.51 16.84
C ASP A 66 1.39 21.49 15.48
N TRP A 67 2.13 20.42 15.16
CA TRP A 67 2.70 20.21 13.85
C TRP A 67 1.58 20.13 12.77
N LEU A 68 0.55 19.35 13.02
CA LEU A 68 -0.56 19.16 12.09
C LEU A 68 -1.29 20.49 11.83
N LEU A 69 -1.66 21.20 12.89
CA LEU A 69 -2.37 22.48 12.78
C LEU A 69 -1.50 23.57 12.14
N GLY A 70 -0.18 23.53 12.36
CA GLY A 70 0.77 24.42 11.72
C GLY A 70 0.74 24.37 10.19
N GLN A 71 0.30 23.26 9.60
CA GLN A 71 0.12 23.13 8.14
C GLN A 71 -1.11 23.92 7.63
N PHE A 72 -2.04 24.30 8.49
CA PHE A 72 -3.30 24.95 8.14
C PHE A 72 -3.34 26.45 8.50
N GLY A 73 -2.39 26.96 9.25
CA GLY A 73 -2.34 28.39 9.56
C GLY A 73 -1.44 28.75 10.74
N LYS A 74 -1.08 30.03 10.79
CA LYS A 74 -0.18 30.59 11.82
C LYS A 74 -0.86 30.83 13.18
N THR A 75 -2.18 30.98 13.20
CA THR A 75 -2.94 31.22 14.45
C THR A 75 -3.82 30.02 14.78
N PRO A 76 -3.88 29.59 16.05
CA PRO A 76 -4.62 28.40 16.45
C PRO A 76 -6.07 28.36 15.96
N GLY A 77 -6.80 29.49 16.04
CA GLY A 77 -8.19 29.55 15.64
C GLY A 77 -8.36 29.33 14.13
N ARG A 78 -7.57 30.03 13.29
CA ARG A 78 -7.61 29.86 11.82
C ARG A 78 -7.18 28.47 11.41
N ALA A 79 -6.13 27.95 12.04
CA ALA A 79 -5.62 26.60 11.75
C ALA A 79 -6.68 25.53 12.04
N ARG A 80 -7.38 25.61 13.17
CA ARG A 80 -8.46 24.69 13.52
C ARG A 80 -9.61 24.77 12.52
N SER A 81 -10.07 25.98 12.20
CA SER A 81 -11.16 26.17 11.21
C SER A 81 -10.79 25.62 9.84
N ALA A 82 -9.55 25.85 9.38
CA ALA A 82 -9.07 25.32 8.11
C ALA A 82 -8.92 23.79 8.13
N PHE A 83 -8.48 23.21 9.24
CA PHE A 83 -8.42 21.77 9.41
C PHE A 83 -9.81 21.12 9.42
N VAL A 84 -10.79 21.72 10.10
CA VAL A 84 -12.20 21.26 10.05
C VAL A 84 -12.68 21.21 8.62
N LYS A 85 -12.54 22.31 7.87
CA LYS A 85 -12.94 22.37 6.46
C LYS A 85 -12.23 21.30 5.62
N PHE A 86 -10.91 21.13 5.80
CA PHE A 86 -10.14 20.11 5.09
C PHE A 86 -10.67 18.69 5.37
N VAL A 87 -11.06 18.40 6.60
CA VAL A 87 -11.66 17.10 6.98
C VAL A 87 -13.03 16.93 6.35
N GLU A 88 -13.90 17.94 6.43
CA GLU A 88 -15.26 17.92 5.85
C GLU A 88 -15.22 17.73 4.34
N ASP A 89 -14.35 18.44 3.63
CA ASP A 89 -14.16 18.30 2.18
C ASP A 89 -13.74 16.87 1.79
N GLY A 90 -13.15 16.11 2.72
CA GLY A 90 -12.71 14.73 2.50
C GLY A 90 -13.78 13.66 2.70
N VAL A 91 -14.99 13.98 3.16
CA VAL A 91 -16.02 12.96 3.47
C VAL A 91 -16.34 12.09 2.26
N ARG A 92 -16.36 12.67 1.06
CA ARG A 92 -16.63 11.98 -0.21
C ARG A 92 -15.36 11.56 -0.96
N ALA A 93 -14.18 11.88 -0.46
CA ALA A 93 -12.93 11.49 -1.10
C ALA A 93 -12.70 9.99 -0.96
N GLY A 94 -12.09 9.36 -1.97
CA GLY A 94 -11.67 7.96 -1.92
C GLY A 94 -10.63 7.69 -0.83
N SER A 95 -10.31 6.42 -0.63
CA SER A 95 -9.28 6.03 0.32
C SER A 95 -7.88 6.36 -0.25
N PRO A 96 -7.00 7.07 0.48
CA PRO A 96 -5.62 7.23 0.04
C PRO A 96 -4.89 5.87 -0.07
N LEU A 97 -5.39 4.83 0.59
CA LEU A 97 -4.82 3.49 0.54
C LEU A 97 -5.02 2.80 -0.82
N GLU A 98 -5.94 3.27 -1.66
CA GLU A 98 -6.10 2.80 -3.05
C GLU A 98 -4.88 3.12 -3.92
N LYS A 99 -4.10 4.14 -3.53
CA LYS A 99 -2.87 4.57 -4.20
C LYS A 99 -1.62 3.83 -3.72
N VAL A 100 -1.77 2.84 -2.82
CA VAL A 100 -0.64 2.09 -2.28
C VAL A 100 -0.03 1.22 -3.36
N ARG A 101 1.23 1.47 -3.67
CA ARG A 101 2.02 0.72 -4.65
C ARG A 101 2.71 -0.48 -4.00
N GLY A 102 2.73 -1.61 -4.69
CA GLY A 102 3.36 -2.84 -4.21
C GLY A 102 2.81 -3.36 -2.87
N GLY A 103 1.70 -2.80 -2.38
CA GLY A 103 1.09 -3.14 -1.10
C GLY A 103 1.78 -2.52 0.13
N ILE A 104 2.81 -1.68 -0.07
CA ILE A 104 3.60 -1.12 1.03
C ILE A 104 4.01 0.36 0.87
N PHE A 105 3.93 0.95 -0.31
CA PHE A 105 4.34 2.34 -0.52
C PHE A 105 3.14 3.24 -0.83
N LEU A 106 2.97 4.27 -0.04
CA LEU A 106 2.09 5.40 -0.33
C LEU A 106 2.98 6.61 -0.64
N GLY A 107 3.31 6.78 -1.90
CA GLY A 107 4.23 7.79 -2.41
C GLY A 107 4.29 7.75 -3.93
N ASP A 108 5.07 8.66 -4.52
CA ASP A 108 5.36 8.65 -5.93
C ASP A 108 6.35 7.53 -6.32
N GLU A 109 6.65 7.43 -7.60
CA GLU A 109 7.56 6.41 -8.14
C GLU A 109 9.00 6.63 -7.67
N LYS A 110 9.43 7.88 -7.56
CA LYS A 110 10.76 8.25 -7.08
C LYS A 110 10.93 7.85 -5.62
N PHE A 111 9.96 8.15 -4.77
CA PHE A 111 9.96 7.75 -3.37
C PHE A 111 10.06 6.22 -3.20
N ALA A 112 9.25 5.47 -3.96
CA ALA A 112 9.28 4.02 -3.93
C ALA A 112 10.66 3.46 -4.39
N ALA A 113 11.25 4.02 -5.46
CA ALA A 113 12.56 3.62 -5.97
C ALA A 113 13.70 3.95 -5.00
N ASP A 114 13.69 5.15 -4.39
CA ASP A 114 14.70 5.55 -3.42
C ASP A 114 14.67 4.68 -2.16
N PHE A 115 13.48 4.38 -1.67
CA PHE A 115 13.31 3.51 -0.51
C PHE A 115 13.72 2.06 -0.83
N SER A 116 13.37 1.55 -2.00
CA SER A 116 13.74 0.21 -2.46
C SER A 116 15.25 0.03 -2.61
N ARG A 117 15.96 1.06 -3.07
CA ARG A 117 17.44 1.04 -3.12
C ARG A 117 18.06 0.87 -1.73
N ASN A 118 17.52 1.53 -0.73
CA ASN A 118 17.98 1.43 0.66
C ASN A 118 17.70 0.04 1.27
N LEU A 119 16.73 -0.70 0.73
CA LEU A 119 16.41 -2.08 1.14
C LEU A 119 17.16 -3.16 0.36
N ALA A 120 17.85 -2.82 -0.73
CA ALA A 120 18.44 -3.78 -1.66
C ALA A 120 19.39 -4.80 -0.99
N GLY A 121 20.14 -4.39 0.04
CA GLY A 121 21.02 -5.28 0.82
C GLY A 121 20.32 -6.20 1.84
N LYS A 122 19.00 -6.08 2.02
CA LYS A 122 18.23 -6.81 3.04
C LYS A 122 17.17 -7.76 2.45
N ARG A 123 17.11 -7.89 1.13
CA ARG A 123 16.06 -8.64 0.41
C ARG A 123 16.05 -10.14 0.66
N ASP A 124 17.20 -10.72 0.97
CA ASP A 124 17.35 -12.18 1.18
C ASP A 124 16.94 -12.64 2.58
N GLN A 125 16.55 -11.73 3.45
CA GLN A 125 16.05 -12.10 4.77
C GLN A 125 14.64 -12.69 4.66
N LEU A 126 14.52 -14.00 4.87
CA LEU A 126 13.28 -14.79 4.80
C LEU A 126 12.17 -14.32 5.75
N GLU A 127 12.49 -13.48 6.73
CA GLU A 127 11.57 -12.94 7.72
C GLU A 127 10.60 -11.87 7.16
N TYR A 128 10.92 -11.27 6.01
CA TYR A 128 10.06 -10.25 5.41
C TYR A 128 8.98 -10.87 4.51
N PRO A 129 7.73 -10.40 4.57
CA PRO A 129 6.67 -10.82 3.67
C PRO A 129 7.06 -10.63 2.20
N SER A 130 6.63 -11.55 1.33
CA SER A 130 6.96 -11.50 -0.11
C SER A 130 6.58 -10.18 -0.77
N CYS A 131 5.46 -9.57 -0.36
CA CYS A 131 5.03 -8.27 -0.86
C CYS A 131 6.02 -7.14 -0.54
N GLN A 132 6.71 -7.19 0.61
CA GLN A 132 7.71 -6.20 0.98
C GLN A 132 9.03 -6.41 0.24
N ARG A 133 9.43 -7.68 0.03
CA ARG A 133 10.65 -8.01 -0.74
C ARG A 133 10.53 -7.66 -2.22
N LEU A 134 9.31 -7.63 -2.74
CA LEU A 134 9.00 -7.51 -4.16
C LEU A 134 8.24 -6.20 -4.50
N ALA A 135 8.30 -5.22 -3.60
CA ALA A 135 7.57 -3.96 -3.77
C ALA A 135 8.01 -3.14 -4.99
N ASP A 136 9.27 -3.30 -5.38
CA ASP A 136 9.89 -2.65 -6.53
C ASP A 136 10.03 -3.58 -7.75
N ARG A 137 9.23 -4.66 -7.80
CA ARG A 137 9.25 -5.58 -8.94
C ARG A 137 8.91 -4.84 -10.24
N PRO A 138 9.67 -5.07 -11.33
CA PRO A 138 9.37 -4.46 -12.61
C PRO A 138 7.95 -4.81 -13.08
N PRO A 139 7.28 -3.94 -13.83
CA PRO A 139 6.00 -4.26 -14.47
C PRO A 139 6.11 -5.53 -15.33
N LEU A 140 5.03 -6.31 -15.41
CA LEU A 140 5.02 -7.53 -16.21
C LEU A 140 5.40 -7.29 -17.68
N GLY A 141 5.05 -6.13 -18.24
CA GLY A 141 5.41 -5.78 -19.63
C GLY A 141 6.92 -5.61 -19.87
N GLU A 142 7.71 -5.31 -18.84
CA GLU A 142 9.17 -5.27 -18.92
C GLU A 142 9.80 -6.65 -18.80
N ILE A 143 9.12 -7.58 -18.10
CA ILE A 143 9.61 -8.95 -17.89
C ILE A 143 9.14 -9.88 -19.01
N LEU A 144 7.89 -9.70 -19.44
CA LEU A 144 7.22 -10.54 -20.44
C LEU A 144 7.16 -9.75 -21.76
N THR A 145 8.30 -9.67 -22.45
CA THR A 145 8.36 -9.07 -23.78
C THR A 145 7.67 -9.98 -24.79
N ASP A 146 7.04 -9.37 -25.78
CA ASP A 146 6.37 -10.13 -26.85
C ASP A 146 7.40 -10.97 -27.61
N THR A 147 7.13 -12.28 -27.71
CA THR A 147 8.03 -13.23 -28.36
C THR A 147 7.28 -14.47 -28.84
N ASP A 148 7.59 -14.91 -30.06
CA ASP A 148 7.11 -16.18 -30.60
C ASP A 148 7.93 -17.38 -30.12
N ASN A 149 9.10 -17.12 -29.52
CA ASN A 149 9.97 -18.16 -28.99
C ASN A 149 9.42 -18.76 -27.69
N GLU A 150 8.91 -19.99 -27.75
CA GLU A 150 8.32 -20.70 -26.60
C GLU A 150 9.32 -20.88 -25.44
N VAL A 151 10.60 -21.07 -25.74
CA VAL A 151 11.65 -21.26 -24.72
C VAL A 151 11.88 -19.96 -23.98
N LEU A 152 12.01 -18.85 -24.71
CA LEU A 152 12.20 -17.52 -24.13
C LEU A 152 10.98 -17.11 -23.31
N ARG A 153 9.78 -17.29 -23.84
CA ARG A 153 8.52 -17.06 -23.09
C ARG A 153 8.47 -17.88 -21.80
N GLY A 154 8.91 -19.14 -21.86
CA GLY A 154 9.01 -20.00 -20.68
C GLY A 154 9.98 -19.48 -19.63
N GLN A 155 11.13 -18.99 -20.03
CA GLN A 155 12.12 -18.38 -19.14
C GLN A 155 11.59 -17.09 -18.50
N GLN A 156 10.95 -16.23 -19.27
CA GLN A 156 10.33 -14.99 -18.79
C GLN A 156 9.23 -15.28 -17.75
N VAL A 157 8.35 -16.24 -18.01
CA VAL A 157 7.29 -16.65 -17.08
C VAL A 157 7.88 -17.23 -15.79
N LEU A 158 8.93 -18.04 -15.91
CA LEU A 158 9.63 -18.59 -14.76
C LEU A 158 10.30 -17.48 -13.94
N LEU A 159 10.97 -16.53 -14.59
CA LEU A 159 11.59 -15.37 -13.96
C LEU A 159 10.57 -14.50 -13.22
N ALA A 160 9.44 -14.18 -13.87
CA ALA A 160 8.34 -13.42 -13.26
C ALA A 160 7.83 -14.09 -11.98
N ARG A 161 7.74 -15.42 -11.96
CA ARG A 161 7.28 -16.18 -10.79
C ARG A 161 8.33 -16.33 -9.70
N SER A 162 9.51 -16.84 -10.05
CA SER A 162 10.51 -17.26 -9.08
C SER A 162 11.28 -16.08 -8.48
N ARG A 163 11.69 -15.12 -9.32
CA ARG A 163 12.44 -13.95 -8.87
C ARG A 163 11.54 -12.81 -8.41
N TRP A 164 10.44 -12.54 -9.15
CA TRP A 164 9.59 -11.38 -8.93
C TRP A 164 8.24 -11.70 -8.26
N GLY A 165 7.99 -12.98 -7.92
CA GLY A 165 6.87 -13.42 -7.10
C GLY A 165 5.48 -13.15 -7.71
N TYR A 166 5.39 -12.94 -9.02
CA TYR A 166 4.10 -12.77 -9.70
C TYR A 166 3.24 -14.03 -9.59
N LYS A 167 1.97 -13.84 -9.29
CA LYS A 167 1.00 -14.95 -9.26
C LYS A 167 0.65 -15.39 -10.66
N LEU A 168 0.33 -16.67 -10.85
CA LEU A 168 -0.10 -17.20 -12.15
C LEU A 168 -1.30 -16.44 -12.73
N ARG A 169 -2.17 -15.91 -11.87
CA ARG A 169 -3.31 -15.10 -12.30
C ARG A 169 -2.85 -13.79 -12.94
N GLU A 170 -1.96 -13.06 -12.29
CA GLU A 170 -1.42 -11.78 -12.82
C GLU A 170 -0.75 -11.98 -14.18
N ILE A 171 0.05 -13.05 -14.32
CA ILE A 171 0.73 -13.40 -15.57
C ILE A 171 -0.29 -13.82 -16.65
N SER A 172 -1.32 -14.59 -16.29
CA SER A 172 -2.34 -15.06 -17.23
C SER A 172 -3.21 -13.91 -17.77
N GLU A 173 -3.56 -12.95 -16.91
CA GLU A 173 -4.29 -11.74 -17.29
C GLU A 173 -3.44 -10.88 -18.24
N HIS A 174 -2.15 -10.69 -17.94
CA HIS A 174 -1.23 -9.91 -18.78
C HIS A 174 -1.00 -10.55 -20.16
N LEU A 175 -0.79 -11.87 -20.21
CA LEU A 175 -0.58 -12.60 -21.47
C LEU A 175 -1.87 -12.93 -22.21
N GLN A 176 -3.04 -12.60 -21.66
CA GLN A 176 -4.37 -12.98 -22.18
C GLN A 176 -4.50 -14.49 -22.43
N MET A 177 -3.88 -15.30 -21.57
CA MET A 177 -3.85 -16.75 -21.66
C MET A 177 -4.59 -17.40 -20.52
N HIS A 178 -5.14 -18.61 -20.74
CA HIS A 178 -5.74 -19.36 -19.63
C HIS A 178 -4.69 -19.73 -18.57
N ARG A 179 -5.05 -19.65 -17.28
CA ARG A 179 -4.16 -19.91 -16.15
C ARG A 179 -3.42 -21.26 -16.22
N ASN A 180 -4.13 -22.32 -16.70
CA ASN A 180 -3.52 -23.65 -16.84
C ASN A 180 -2.46 -23.69 -17.94
N THR A 181 -2.62 -22.93 -19.01
CA THR A 181 -1.62 -22.77 -20.08
C THR A 181 -0.35 -22.16 -19.52
N VAL A 182 -0.46 -21.03 -18.79
CA VAL A 182 0.67 -20.38 -18.13
C VAL A 182 1.36 -21.29 -17.11
N ALA A 183 0.58 -22.05 -16.33
CA ALA A 183 1.13 -23.04 -15.41
C ALA A 183 1.88 -24.17 -16.13
N GLY A 184 1.41 -24.58 -17.31
CA GLY A 184 2.08 -25.55 -18.18
C GLY A 184 3.41 -25.00 -18.72
N ILE A 185 3.44 -23.76 -19.20
CA ILE A 185 4.64 -23.07 -19.66
C ILE A 185 5.68 -23.00 -18.54
N ALA A 186 5.29 -22.54 -17.34
CA ALA A 186 6.19 -22.46 -16.21
C ALA A 186 6.79 -23.81 -15.80
N ARG A 187 5.98 -24.88 -15.80
CA ARG A 187 6.46 -26.24 -15.48
C ARG A 187 7.45 -26.77 -16.52
N ARG A 188 7.19 -26.56 -17.81
CA ARG A 188 8.11 -26.98 -18.88
C ARG A 188 9.45 -26.22 -18.78
N ALA A 189 9.40 -24.90 -18.53
CA ALA A 189 10.59 -24.08 -18.36
C ALA A 189 11.44 -24.54 -17.17
N ALA A 190 10.82 -24.79 -16.02
CA ALA A 190 11.51 -25.30 -14.82
C ALA A 190 12.19 -26.66 -15.06
N ARG A 191 11.53 -27.59 -15.76
CA ARG A 191 12.13 -28.89 -16.12
C ARG A 191 13.34 -28.72 -17.07
N ARG A 192 13.27 -27.84 -18.05
CA ARG A 192 14.40 -27.55 -18.98
C ARG A 192 15.60 -26.98 -18.23
N GLN A 193 15.37 -26.11 -17.25
CA GLN A 193 16.42 -25.51 -16.43
C GLN A 193 17.14 -26.57 -15.55
N GLN A 194 16.39 -27.53 -15.01
CA GLN A 194 16.96 -28.65 -14.21
C GLN A 194 17.70 -29.68 -15.07
N ALA A 195 17.34 -29.85 -16.35
CA ALA A 195 17.96 -30.82 -17.25
C ALA A 195 19.21 -30.27 -17.95
N GLY A 196 19.46 -28.97 -17.88
CA GLY A 196 20.64 -28.32 -18.47
C GLY A 196 21.73 -27.96 -17.46
N THR A 197 21.58 -28.43 -16.21
CA THR A 197 22.57 -28.34 -15.12
C THR A 197 23.16 -29.72 -14.89
#